data_e7466426f6d3288076a51ed429cb8ced
#
_entry.id   e7466426f6d3288076a51ed429cb8ced
#
_cell.length_a   1.000
_cell.length_b   1.000
_cell.length_c   1.000
_cell.angle_alpha   90.00
_cell.angle_beta   90.00
_cell.angle_gamma   90.00
#
_symmetry.space_group_name_H-M   'P 1'
#
loop_
_entity.id
_entity.type
_entity.pdbx_description
1 polymer ?
#
loop_
_entity_poly.entity_id
_entity_poly.type
_entity_poly.pdbx_seq_one_letter_code
_entity_poly.pdbx_strand_id
1 'polypeptide(L)'
;MRSSGALKSSPAATGPEPAPTPADSVDAIPPAAILLVDNGSLEPRATLALRALAARLGTALGQPVDPVSLLHSDRVPTARLGGRPAEILAPALERRARAGRNELLVVPLFFGPSAGLTSFLPRQVSALGARFPRLRVRAARCLVDPAASADGRVAGMIADHVRAAMTGSGAPPAVILVDHGSPTPAVGAVRQHLAGQLAGRLGSAVRAVLGASMERRPGPAYAFNDPLLAQAFDRSGFGEGDVVVALQFLLPGRHAGPDGDVARICAAARRRHSGLRPATTELVGAHPGLVDLLADRSREAMTFAPLQA
;
A
#
# COMPACT_ATOMS: atom_id res chain seq x y z
N MET A 1 -85.92 32.96 36.83
CA MET A 1 -86.02 31.49 36.94
C MET A 1 -84.89 30.85 36.16
N ARG A 2 -84.05 30.15 36.92
CA ARG A 2 -83.07 29.14 36.52
C ARG A 2 -82.12 29.41 35.28
N SER A 3 -80.94 29.92 35.61
CA SER A 3 -79.77 29.90 34.80
C SER A 3 -79.25 28.48 34.76
N SER A 4 -78.83 28.07 33.58
CA SER A 4 -78.02 26.87 33.38
C SER A 4 -76.65 27.26 32.74
N GLY A 5 -75.59 27.10 33.52
CA GLY A 5 -74.23 27.41 33.10
C GLY A 5 -73.64 26.28 32.27
N ALA A 6 -73.07 26.66 31.14
CA ALA A 6 -72.31 25.75 30.32
C ALA A 6 -70.88 25.78 30.76
N LEU A 7 -70.32 24.63 31.16
CA LEU A 7 -68.90 24.37 31.40
C LEU A 7 -68.13 24.34 30.07
N LYS A 8 -67.16 25.25 29.95
CA LYS A 8 -66.18 25.22 28.87
C LYS A 8 -65.11 24.22 29.24
N SER A 9 -64.99 23.18 28.41
CA SER A 9 -63.88 22.23 28.45
C SER A 9 -62.66 22.82 27.73
N SER A 10 -61.55 22.95 28.46
CA SER A 10 -60.20 23.27 27.91
C SER A 10 -59.64 22.14 27.05
N PRO A 11 -58.92 22.43 25.94
CA PRO A 11 -58.22 21.41 25.20
C PRO A 11 -56.96 21.01 25.93
N ALA A 12 -56.73 19.71 25.98
CA ALA A 12 -55.50 19.09 26.51
C ALA A 12 -54.24 19.52 25.71
N ALA A 13 -53.20 19.91 26.43
CA ALA A 13 -51.88 20.20 25.87
C ALA A 13 -51.25 18.93 25.36
N THR A 14 -51.02 18.86 24.05
CA THR A 14 -50.15 17.87 23.41
C THR A 14 -48.70 18.13 23.82
N GLY A 15 -48.10 17.20 24.54
CA GLY A 15 -46.69 17.22 24.88
C GLY A 15 -45.81 17.14 23.64
N PRO A 16 -44.54 17.58 23.72
CA PRO A 16 -43.64 17.54 22.58
C PRO A 16 -43.37 16.10 22.12
N GLU A 17 -43.47 15.91 20.82
CA GLU A 17 -43.12 14.67 20.10
C GLU A 17 -41.67 14.30 20.43
N PRO A 18 -41.33 13.05 20.76
CA PRO A 18 -39.96 12.66 21.04
C PRO A 18 -39.11 12.86 19.78
N ALA A 19 -37.95 13.51 19.94
CA ALA A 19 -36.98 13.70 18.89
C ALA A 19 -36.58 12.35 18.23
N PRO A 20 -36.37 12.29 16.90
CA PRO A 20 -35.98 11.06 16.24
C PRO A 20 -34.68 10.56 16.85
N THR A 21 -34.68 9.33 17.30
CA THR A 21 -33.52 8.58 17.75
C THR A 21 -32.48 8.58 16.60
N PRO A 22 -31.19 8.84 16.86
CA PRO A 22 -30.19 8.77 15.81
C PRO A 22 -30.26 7.37 15.20
N ALA A 23 -30.41 7.35 13.87
CA ALA A 23 -30.47 6.14 13.09
C ALA A 23 -29.30 5.21 13.47
N ASP A 24 -29.67 3.97 13.79
CA ASP A 24 -28.74 2.89 14.12
C ASP A 24 -27.54 2.93 13.16
N SER A 25 -26.36 3.22 13.71
CA SER A 25 -25.12 2.91 13.05
C SER A 25 -25.19 1.42 12.74
N VAL A 26 -25.29 1.09 11.47
CA VAL A 26 -25.17 -0.30 11.01
C VAL A 26 -23.80 -0.77 11.50
N ASP A 27 -23.77 -1.47 12.62
CA ASP A 27 -22.57 -2.08 13.16
C ASP A 27 -22.01 -2.98 12.05
N ALA A 28 -20.99 -2.48 11.36
CA ALA A 28 -20.34 -3.21 10.30
C ALA A 28 -19.79 -4.48 10.93
N ILE A 29 -20.37 -5.63 10.60
CA ILE A 29 -19.92 -6.94 11.07
C ILE A 29 -18.42 -7.02 10.73
N PRO A 30 -17.52 -7.12 11.72
CA PRO A 30 -16.10 -7.17 11.43
C PRO A 30 -15.81 -8.42 10.57
N PRO A 31 -14.92 -8.33 9.57
CA PRO A 31 -14.60 -9.48 8.74
C PRO A 31 -14.07 -10.61 9.61
N ALA A 32 -14.46 -11.84 9.31
CA ALA A 32 -14.01 -13.02 10.05
C ALA A 32 -12.50 -13.25 9.91
N ALA A 33 -11.84 -12.67 8.87
CA ALA A 33 -10.38 -12.65 8.73
C ALA A 33 -9.88 -11.48 7.86
N ILE A 34 -8.79 -10.86 8.29
CA ILE A 34 -8.05 -9.84 7.53
C ILE A 34 -6.76 -10.44 7.00
N LEU A 35 -6.50 -10.27 5.72
CA LEU A 35 -5.31 -10.75 5.03
C LEU A 35 -4.49 -9.55 4.56
N LEU A 36 -3.29 -9.34 5.11
CA LEU A 36 -2.31 -8.41 4.55
C LEU A 36 -1.58 -9.11 3.41
N VAL A 37 -1.77 -8.61 2.18
CA VAL A 37 -1.35 -9.34 0.97
C VAL A 37 -0.28 -8.58 0.22
N ASP A 38 0.91 -9.18 0.07
CA ASP A 38 1.98 -8.70 -0.80
C ASP A 38 2.05 -9.49 -2.13
N ASN A 39 2.97 -9.11 -3.00
CA ASN A 39 3.20 -9.82 -4.26
C ASN A 39 3.81 -11.22 -4.05
N GLY A 40 4.56 -11.38 -2.99
CA GLY A 40 5.36 -12.57 -2.70
C GLY A 40 6.80 -12.49 -3.23
N SER A 41 7.68 -13.18 -2.54
CA SER A 41 9.11 -13.20 -2.81
C SER A 41 9.72 -14.54 -2.40
N LEU A 42 10.81 -14.93 -3.09
CA LEU A 42 11.65 -16.05 -2.70
C LEU A 42 12.67 -15.68 -1.61
N GLU A 43 12.79 -14.39 -1.29
CA GLU A 43 13.64 -13.90 -0.21
C GLU A 43 12.96 -14.07 1.14
N PRO A 44 13.52 -14.86 2.07
CA PRO A 44 12.90 -15.10 3.39
C PRO A 44 12.65 -13.82 4.17
N ARG A 45 13.53 -12.81 4.03
CA ARG A 45 13.40 -11.51 4.71
C ARG A 45 12.12 -10.79 4.34
N ALA A 46 11.62 -10.94 3.12
CA ALA A 46 10.33 -10.37 2.69
C ALA A 46 9.18 -10.97 3.49
N THR A 47 9.09 -12.30 3.58
CA THR A 47 8.06 -12.99 4.35
C THR A 47 8.12 -12.64 5.84
N LEU A 48 9.32 -12.57 6.42
CA LEU A 48 9.48 -12.20 7.83
C LEU A 48 9.06 -10.76 8.09
N ALA A 49 9.40 -9.84 7.20
CA ALA A 49 8.98 -8.43 7.29
C ALA A 49 7.45 -8.28 7.10
N LEU A 50 6.84 -9.04 6.19
CA LEU A 50 5.37 -9.07 6.02
C LEU A 50 4.68 -9.54 7.31
N ARG A 51 5.23 -10.57 7.98
CA ARG A 51 4.72 -11.06 9.28
C ARG A 51 4.79 -10.00 10.37
N ALA A 52 5.93 -9.31 10.47
CA ALA A 52 6.11 -8.24 11.44
C ALA A 52 5.13 -7.08 11.19
N LEU A 53 4.93 -6.71 9.93
CA LEU A 53 3.98 -5.66 9.55
C LEU A 53 2.53 -6.10 9.82
N ALA A 54 2.17 -7.33 9.52
CA ALA A 54 0.83 -7.89 9.81
C ALA A 54 0.54 -7.90 11.31
N ALA A 55 1.53 -8.25 12.15
CA ALA A 55 1.37 -8.22 13.60
C ALA A 55 1.14 -6.79 14.12
N ARG A 56 1.91 -5.80 13.62
CA ARG A 56 1.71 -4.38 13.95
C ARG A 56 0.34 -3.87 13.51
N LEU A 57 -0.08 -4.22 12.30
CA LEU A 57 -1.40 -3.86 11.79
C LEU A 57 -2.51 -4.51 12.62
N GLY A 58 -2.34 -5.77 13.03
CA GLY A 58 -3.27 -6.46 13.93
C GLY A 58 -3.43 -5.76 15.26
N THR A 59 -2.33 -5.27 15.85
CA THR A 59 -2.38 -4.44 17.06
C THR A 59 -3.16 -3.14 16.84
N ALA A 60 -2.92 -2.45 15.71
CA ALA A 60 -3.61 -1.19 15.38
C ALA A 60 -5.12 -1.36 15.08
N LEU A 61 -5.52 -2.55 14.62
CA LEU A 61 -6.92 -2.89 14.33
C LEU A 61 -7.63 -3.60 15.51
N GLY A 62 -6.91 -4.00 16.53
CA GLY A 62 -7.47 -4.76 17.66
C GLY A 62 -7.89 -6.20 17.30
N GLN A 63 -7.43 -6.75 16.17
CA GLN A 63 -7.76 -8.09 15.72
C GLN A 63 -6.64 -8.70 14.87
N PRO A 64 -6.54 -10.05 14.80
CA PRO A 64 -5.48 -10.71 14.04
C PRO A 64 -5.50 -10.35 12.56
N VAL A 65 -4.31 -10.14 11.99
CA VAL A 65 -4.09 -9.95 10.56
C VAL A 65 -3.14 -11.04 10.06
N ASP A 66 -3.56 -11.78 9.05
CA ASP A 66 -2.79 -12.87 8.49
C ASP A 66 -1.88 -12.38 7.36
N PRO A 67 -0.56 -12.62 7.43
CA PRO A 67 0.37 -12.33 6.34
C PRO A 67 0.24 -13.37 5.22
N VAL A 68 -0.11 -12.92 4.02
CA VAL A 68 -0.33 -13.79 2.85
C VAL A 68 0.36 -13.17 1.64
N SER A 69 0.97 -13.96 0.78
CA SER A 69 1.51 -13.50 -0.48
C SER A 69 0.61 -13.87 -1.66
N LEU A 70 0.59 -13.09 -2.74
CA LEU A 70 -0.12 -13.51 -3.95
C LEU A 70 0.43 -14.85 -4.46
N LEU A 71 1.75 -14.95 -4.60
CA LEU A 71 2.44 -16.10 -5.19
C LEU A 71 3.85 -16.29 -4.58
N HIS A 72 4.47 -17.41 -4.89
CA HIS A 72 5.91 -17.72 -4.76
C HIS A 72 6.45 -17.95 -3.34
N SER A 73 5.96 -17.28 -2.32
CA SER A 73 6.54 -17.33 -0.97
C SER A 73 6.45 -18.72 -0.33
N ASP A 74 5.50 -19.54 -0.76
CA ASP A 74 5.35 -20.95 -0.36
C ASP A 74 6.55 -21.84 -0.70
N ARG A 75 7.38 -21.39 -1.67
CA ARG A 75 8.63 -22.08 -2.08
C ARG A 75 9.82 -21.76 -1.17
N VAL A 76 9.68 -20.82 -0.27
CA VAL A 76 10.74 -20.51 0.70
C VAL A 76 10.81 -21.63 1.72
N PRO A 77 12.00 -22.25 1.95
CA PRO A 77 12.13 -23.30 2.93
C PRO A 77 11.68 -22.86 4.32
N THR A 78 10.83 -23.65 4.95
CA THR A 78 10.23 -23.35 6.26
C THR A 78 11.28 -23.10 7.35
N ALA A 79 12.41 -23.81 7.28
CA ALA A 79 13.54 -23.60 8.19
C ALA A 79 14.09 -22.16 8.14
N ARG A 80 14.04 -21.49 6.96
CA ARG A 80 14.45 -20.09 6.81
C ARG A 80 13.40 -19.08 7.29
N LEU A 81 12.21 -19.58 7.67
CA LEU A 81 11.06 -18.79 8.11
C LEU A 81 10.70 -19.04 9.60
N GLY A 82 11.67 -19.55 10.39
CA GLY A 82 11.46 -19.83 11.81
C GLY A 82 10.49 -20.98 12.06
N GLY A 83 10.50 -22.02 11.20
CA GLY A 83 9.66 -23.21 11.34
C GLY A 83 8.20 -23.07 10.90
N ARG A 84 7.78 -21.87 10.44
CA ARG A 84 6.41 -21.58 9.98
C ARG A 84 6.40 -21.36 8.46
N PRO A 85 5.65 -22.15 7.65
CA PRO A 85 5.59 -21.96 6.20
C PRO A 85 4.92 -20.64 5.84
N ALA A 86 5.31 -20.04 4.70
CA ALA A 86 4.60 -18.92 4.12
C ALA A 86 3.28 -19.38 3.51
N GLU A 87 2.30 -18.49 3.50
CA GLU A 87 0.98 -18.76 2.94
C GLU A 87 0.79 -17.95 1.65
N ILE A 88 0.22 -18.57 0.61
CA ILE A 88 -0.16 -17.88 -0.63
C ILE A 88 -1.68 -17.77 -0.76
N LEU A 89 -2.14 -16.80 -1.58
CA LEU A 89 -3.51 -16.29 -1.57
C LEU A 89 -4.57 -17.37 -1.84
N ALA A 90 -4.46 -18.13 -2.93
CA ALA A 90 -5.52 -19.06 -3.31
C ALA A 90 -5.76 -20.15 -2.26
N PRO A 91 -4.74 -20.88 -1.75
CA PRO A 91 -4.91 -21.80 -0.62
C PRO A 91 -5.38 -21.12 0.66
N ALA A 92 -4.95 -19.86 0.90
CA ALA A 92 -5.36 -19.10 2.07
C ALA A 92 -6.86 -18.81 2.09
N LEU A 93 -7.41 -18.35 0.96
CA LEU A 93 -8.85 -18.10 0.81
C LEU A 93 -9.65 -19.39 0.94
N GLU A 94 -9.22 -20.45 0.25
CA GLU A 94 -9.92 -21.75 0.26
C GLU A 94 -9.96 -22.37 1.67
N ARG A 95 -8.84 -22.34 2.40
CA ARG A 95 -8.79 -22.87 3.77
C ARG A 95 -9.77 -22.16 4.70
N ARG A 96 -9.89 -20.82 4.57
CA ARG A 96 -10.81 -20.02 5.39
C ARG A 96 -12.26 -20.28 5.03
N ALA A 97 -12.57 -20.37 3.74
CA ALA A 97 -13.91 -20.72 3.27
C ALA A 97 -14.34 -22.11 3.75
N ARG A 98 -13.45 -23.11 3.69
CA ARG A 98 -13.71 -24.46 4.26
C ARG A 98 -13.93 -24.44 5.78
N ALA A 99 -13.28 -23.55 6.49
CA ALA A 99 -13.48 -23.35 7.93
C ALA A 99 -14.72 -22.49 8.27
N GLY A 100 -15.57 -22.18 7.28
CA GLY A 100 -16.78 -21.38 7.47
C GLY A 100 -16.54 -19.88 7.68
N ARG A 101 -15.30 -19.42 7.53
CA ARG A 101 -14.95 -17.99 7.57
C ARG A 101 -15.23 -17.37 6.20
N ASN A 102 -16.44 -16.87 6.03
CA ASN A 102 -16.94 -16.43 4.73
C ASN A 102 -16.75 -14.92 4.47
N GLU A 103 -16.53 -14.10 5.51
CA GLU A 103 -16.27 -12.67 5.37
C GLU A 103 -14.76 -12.42 5.46
N LEU A 104 -14.13 -12.07 4.35
CA LEU A 104 -12.69 -11.84 4.25
C LEU A 104 -12.39 -10.43 3.78
N LEU A 105 -11.38 -9.80 4.36
CA LEU A 105 -10.82 -8.53 3.89
C LEU A 105 -9.39 -8.75 3.41
N VAL A 106 -9.13 -8.46 2.15
CA VAL A 106 -7.80 -8.38 1.56
C VAL A 106 -7.31 -6.94 1.67
N VAL A 107 -6.21 -6.73 2.37
CA VAL A 107 -5.52 -5.45 2.49
C VAL A 107 -4.26 -5.51 1.63
N PRO A 108 -4.24 -4.87 0.46
CA PRO A 108 -3.11 -4.93 -0.44
C PRO A 108 -1.90 -4.13 0.09
N LEU A 109 -0.78 -4.79 0.25
CA LEU A 109 0.51 -4.13 0.45
C LEU A 109 1.15 -3.83 -0.91
N PHE A 110 0.53 -2.89 -1.63
CA PHE A 110 0.88 -2.49 -3.00
C PHE A 110 0.78 -0.97 -3.15
N PHE A 111 1.73 -0.38 -3.86
CA PHE A 111 1.64 1.05 -4.16
C PHE A 111 0.46 1.37 -5.07
N GLY A 112 0.17 0.54 -6.06
CA GLY A 112 -0.89 0.78 -7.04
C GLY A 112 -1.48 -0.49 -7.64
N PRO A 113 -2.44 -0.36 -8.58
CA PRO A 113 -3.28 -1.43 -9.10
C PRO A 113 -2.51 -2.31 -10.10
N SER A 114 -1.70 -3.22 -9.59
CA SER A 114 -1.02 -4.23 -10.39
C SER A 114 -1.98 -5.30 -10.94
N ALA A 115 -1.56 -6.03 -11.98
CA ALA A 115 -2.31 -7.16 -12.53
C ALA A 115 -2.62 -8.24 -11.47
N GLY A 116 -1.78 -8.35 -10.43
CA GLY A 116 -2.04 -9.23 -9.29
C GLY A 116 -3.33 -8.88 -8.55
N LEU A 117 -3.64 -7.60 -8.44
CA LEU A 117 -4.85 -7.12 -7.77
C LEU A 117 -6.05 -6.97 -8.71
N THR A 118 -5.81 -6.51 -9.95
CA THR A 118 -6.90 -6.19 -10.89
C THR A 118 -7.36 -7.38 -11.72
N SER A 119 -6.57 -8.45 -11.78
CA SER A 119 -6.89 -9.63 -12.58
C SER A 119 -6.75 -10.94 -11.80
N PHE A 120 -5.62 -11.15 -11.11
CA PHE A 120 -5.38 -12.42 -10.43
C PHE A 120 -6.31 -12.60 -9.23
N LEU A 121 -6.36 -11.63 -8.31
CA LEU A 121 -7.24 -11.70 -7.12
C LEU A 121 -8.72 -11.91 -7.49
N PRO A 122 -9.34 -11.12 -8.39
CA PRO A 122 -10.75 -11.37 -8.78
C PRO A 122 -10.98 -12.76 -9.35
N ARG A 123 -10.07 -13.27 -10.21
CA ARG A 123 -10.19 -14.62 -10.75
C ARG A 123 -10.15 -15.70 -9.67
N GLN A 124 -9.29 -15.54 -8.64
CA GLN A 124 -9.24 -16.50 -7.52
C GLN A 124 -10.54 -16.46 -6.71
N VAL A 125 -11.09 -15.27 -6.46
CA VAL A 125 -12.37 -15.12 -5.75
C VAL A 125 -13.51 -15.75 -6.55
N SER A 126 -13.61 -15.48 -7.86
CA SER A 126 -14.64 -16.05 -8.72
C SER A 126 -14.55 -17.59 -8.80
N ALA A 127 -13.35 -18.14 -8.95
CA ALA A 127 -13.15 -19.60 -8.96
C ALA A 127 -13.58 -20.28 -7.65
N LEU A 128 -13.40 -19.58 -6.52
CA LEU A 128 -13.83 -20.10 -5.22
C LEU A 128 -15.33 -19.89 -4.97
N GLY A 129 -15.92 -18.81 -5.50
CA GLY A 129 -17.36 -18.52 -5.36
C GLY A 129 -18.26 -19.63 -5.84
N ALA A 130 -17.89 -20.30 -6.94
CA ALA A 130 -18.62 -21.45 -7.45
C ALA A 130 -18.67 -22.65 -6.45
N ARG A 131 -17.66 -22.79 -5.61
CA ARG A 131 -17.53 -23.86 -4.60
C ARG A 131 -18.00 -23.42 -3.21
N PHE A 132 -17.92 -22.14 -2.93
CA PHE A 132 -18.25 -21.52 -1.63
C PHE A 132 -19.19 -20.33 -1.83
N PRO A 133 -20.47 -20.52 -2.10
CA PRO A 133 -21.42 -19.43 -2.48
C PRO A 133 -21.62 -18.37 -1.40
N ARG A 134 -21.25 -18.68 -0.15
CA ARG A 134 -21.33 -17.71 0.97
C ARG A 134 -20.06 -16.88 1.12
N LEU A 135 -18.99 -17.17 0.39
CA LEU A 135 -17.73 -16.44 0.47
C LEU A 135 -17.93 -15.00 0.00
N ARG A 136 -17.53 -14.04 0.82
CA ARG A 136 -17.52 -12.61 0.54
C ARG A 136 -16.11 -12.10 0.78
N VAL A 137 -15.47 -11.60 -0.26
CA VAL A 137 -14.12 -11.07 -0.20
C VAL A 137 -14.17 -9.59 -0.55
N ARG A 138 -13.82 -8.72 0.38
CA ARG A 138 -13.61 -7.30 0.14
C ARG A 138 -12.13 -7.05 -0.09
N ALA A 139 -11.79 -6.06 -0.88
CA ALA A 139 -10.41 -5.62 -1.07
C ALA A 139 -10.29 -4.13 -0.73
N ALA A 140 -9.34 -3.81 0.11
CA ALA A 140 -8.99 -2.42 0.39
C ALA A 140 -8.29 -1.78 -0.82
N ARG A 141 -8.28 -0.44 -0.87
CA ARG A 141 -7.53 0.31 -1.88
C ARG A 141 -6.03 0.10 -1.71
N CYS A 142 -5.28 0.27 -2.79
CA CYS A 142 -3.82 0.37 -2.74
C CYS A 142 -3.37 1.56 -1.88
N LEU A 143 -2.07 1.59 -1.55
CA LEU A 143 -1.49 2.65 -0.74
C LEU A 143 -1.60 4.02 -1.41
N VAL A 144 -1.51 4.07 -2.74
CA VAL A 144 -1.58 5.29 -3.54
C VAL A 144 -2.69 5.18 -4.57
N ASP A 145 -3.50 6.20 -4.65
CA ASP A 145 -4.49 6.39 -5.70
C ASP A 145 -4.19 7.74 -6.40
N PRO A 146 -3.70 7.74 -7.63
CA PRO A 146 -3.41 8.98 -8.36
C PRO A 146 -4.65 9.86 -8.59
N ALA A 147 -5.86 9.28 -8.57
CA ALA A 147 -7.11 10.04 -8.67
C ALA A 147 -7.43 10.79 -7.35
N ALA A 148 -6.98 10.27 -6.21
CA ALA A 148 -7.07 10.93 -4.90
C ALA A 148 -5.83 11.79 -4.64
N SER A 149 -5.59 12.81 -5.47
CA SER A 149 -4.36 13.62 -5.48
C SER A 149 -4.01 14.29 -4.15
N ALA A 150 -4.98 14.50 -3.28
CA ALA A 150 -4.78 15.07 -1.94
C ALA A 150 -4.13 14.09 -0.94
N ASP A 151 -4.20 12.77 -1.18
CA ASP A 151 -3.57 11.80 -0.27
C ASP A 151 -2.06 11.70 -0.54
N GLY A 152 -1.30 12.48 0.20
CA GLY A 152 0.15 12.53 0.10
C GLY A 152 0.89 11.75 1.18
N ARG A 153 0.25 10.84 1.92
CA ARG A 153 0.88 10.13 3.05
C ARG A 153 2.09 9.33 2.64
N VAL A 154 2.02 8.58 1.54
CA VAL A 154 3.15 7.79 1.04
C VAL A 154 4.30 8.70 0.58
N ALA A 155 4.00 9.80 -0.13
CA ALA A 155 5.03 10.77 -0.49
C ALA A 155 5.66 11.43 0.74
N GLY A 156 4.88 11.64 1.82
CA GLY A 156 5.39 12.09 3.11
C GLY A 156 6.41 11.12 3.70
N MET A 157 6.08 9.84 3.78
CA MET A 157 6.98 8.79 4.26
C MET A 157 8.28 8.72 3.46
N ILE A 158 8.17 8.82 2.12
CA ILE A 158 9.35 8.84 1.25
C ILE A 158 10.17 10.11 1.49
N ALA A 159 9.52 11.27 1.65
CA ALA A 159 10.22 12.53 1.93
C ALA A 159 10.99 12.48 3.25
N ASP A 160 10.43 11.85 4.29
CA ASP A 160 11.10 11.70 5.57
C ASP A 160 12.34 10.79 5.45
N HIS A 161 12.24 9.70 4.70
CA HIS A 161 13.40 8.86 4.39
C HIS A 161 14.45 9.58 3.53
N VAL A 162 14.03 10.43 2.58
CA VAL A 162 14.96 11.26 1.78
C VAL A 162 15.70 12.24 2.70
N ARG A 163 14.98 12.96 3.58
CA ARG A 163 15.61 13.89 4.53
C ARG A 163 16.60 13.19 5.46
N ALA A 164 16.25 11.98 5.92
CA ALA A 164 17.15 11.18 6.76
C ALA A 164 18.42 10.71 6.01
N ALA A 165 18.33 10.52 4.68
CA ALA A 165 19.47 10.12 3.85
C ALA A 165 20.33 11.29 3.36
N MET A 166 19.88 12.55 3.58
CA MET A 166 20.63 13.74 3.20
C MET A 166 21.77 13.98 4.19
N THR A 167 22.98 14.17 3.68
CA THR A 167 24.18 14.36 4.53
C THR A 167 24.36 15.78 5.08
N GLY A 168 23.53 16.73 4.67
CA GLY A 168 23.51 18.09 5.18
C GLY A 168 24.71 18.99 4.83
N SER A 169 25.68 18.48 4.09
CA SER A 169 26.96 19.15 3.84
C SER A 169 27.12 19.60 2.39
N GLY A 170 26.44 20.66 1.96
CA GLY A 170 26.70 21.20 0.64
C GLY A 170 25.47 21.68 -0.12
N ALA A 171 25.54 21.65 -1.47
CA ALA A 171 24.44 22.00 -2.34
C ALA A 171 23.27 20.99 -2.20
N PRO A 172 22.01 21.43 -2.43
CA PRO A 172 20.85 20.53 -2.40
C PRO A 172 21.05 19.28 -3.29
N PRO A 173 20.79 18.06 -2.79
CA PRO A 173 20.94 16.84 -3.58
C PRO A 173 19.88 16.76 -4.69
N ALA A 174 20.12 15.93 -5.72
CA ALA A 174 19.03 15.44 -6.54
C ALA A 174 18.39 14.21 -5.90
N VAL A 175 17.15 13.91 -6.27
CA VAL A 175 16.43 12.72 -5.81
C VAL A 175 15.97 11.89 -7.02
N ILE A 176 16.26 10.60 -7.01
CA ILE A 176 15.72 9.65 -7.97
C ILE A 176 14.77 8.72 -7.22
N LEU A 177 13.45 8.85 -7.46
CA LEU A 177 12.46 7.90 -6.95
C LEU A 177 12.46 6.67 -7.84
N VAL A 178 12.79 5.50 -7.29
CA VAL A 178 12.91 4.26 -8.06
C VAL A 178 11.93 3.20 -7.62
N ASP A 179 11.18 2.64 -8.57
CA ASP A 179 10.38 1.43 -8.42
C ASP A 179 10.99 0.23 -9.17
N HIS A 180 10.37 -0.93 -9.03
CA HIS A 180 10.80 -2.13 -9.78
C HIS A 180 10.61 -1.96 -11.30
N GLY A 181 9.62 -1.20 -11.71
CA GLY A 181 9.06 -1.22 -13.06
C GLY A 181 7.88 -2.20 -13.18
N SER A 182 7.04 -1.99 -14.16
CA SER A 182 5.81 -2.77 -14.31
C SER A 182 5.40 -2.91 -15.77
N PRO A 183 4.78 -4.03 -16.15
CA PRO A 183 4.09 -4.12 -17.45
C PRO A 183 2.77 -3.35 -17.49
N THR A 184 2.29 -2.83 -16.35
CA THR A 184 0.98 -2.17 -16.19
C THR A 184 1.17 -0.65 -16.13
N PRO A 185 0.67 0.15 -17.10
CA PRO A 185 0.84 1.61 -17.13
C PRO A 185 0.34 2.31 -15.87
N ALA A 186 -0.76 1.85 -15.28
CA ALA A 186 -1.30 2.43 -14.05
C ALA A 186 -0.31 2.36 -12.86
N VAL A 187 0.56 1.35 -12.80
CA VAL A 187 1.62 1.26 -11.79
C VAL A 187 2.72 2.29 -12.07
N GLY A 188 3.10 2.48 -13.35
CA GLY A 188 4.04 3.54 -13.74
C GLY A 188 3.50 4.94 -13.41
N ALA A 189 2.20 5.17 -13.60
CA ALA A 189 1.53 6.43 -13.22
C ALA A 189 1.65 6.72 -11.72
N VAL A 190 1.59 5.71 -10.86
CA VAL A 190 1.80 5.86 -9.40
C VAL A 190 3.20 6.41 -9.11
N ARG A 191 4.25 5.89 -9.77
CA ARG A 191 5.62 6.42 -9.60
C ARG A 191 5.71 7.88 -9.98
N GLN A 192 5.15 8.27 -11.14
CA GLN A 192 5.18 9.65 -11.60
C GLN A 192 4.39 10.58 -10.66
N HIS A 193 3.24 10.12 -10.18
CA HIS A 193 2.44 10.84 -9.21
C HIS A 193 3.22 11.07 -7.90
N LEU A 194 3.84 10.03 -7.35
CA LEU A 194 4.68 10.13 -6.15
C LEU A 194 5.90 11.03 -6.37
N ALA A 195 6.55 10.97 -7.53
CA ALA A 195 7.68 11.85 -7.86
C ALA A 195 7.25 13.34 -7.86
N GLY A 196 6.08 13.64 -8.42
CA GLY A 196 5.50 14.98 -8.39
C GLY A 196 5.18 15.47 -6.98
N GLN A 197 4.52 14.63 -6.17
CA GLN A 197 4.23 14.94 -4.76
C GLN A 197 5.52 15.12 -3.94
N LEU A 198 6.51 14.28 -4.19
CA LEU A 198 7.82 14.35 -3.51
C LEU A 198 8.55 15.66 -3.85
N ALA A 199 8.56 16.06 -5.12
CA ALA A 199 9.12 17.34 -5.55
C ALA A 199 8.47 18.53 -4.83
N GLY A 200 7.14 18.55 -4.75
CA GLY A 200 6.41 19.59 -4.02
C GLY A 200 6.72 19.60 -2.52
N ARG A 201 6.88 18.43 -1.88
CA ARG A 201 7.15 18.32 -0.44
C ARG A 201 8.58 18.66 -0.05
N LEU A 202 9.54 18.37 -0.91
CA LEU A 202 10.96 18.65 -0.66
C LEU A 202 11.32 20.08 -1.07
N GLY A 203 10.63 20.66 -2.06
CA GLY A 203 10.83 22.05 -2.50
C GLY A 203 12.30 22.38 -2.75
N SER A 204 12.78 23.48 -2.21
CA SER A 204 14.17 23.94 -2.34
C SER A 204 15.21 23.12 -1.57
N ALA A 205 14.79 22.15 -0.73
CA ALA A 205 15.72 21.26 -0.06
C ALA A 205 16.43 20.28 -1.02
N VAL A 206 15.90 20.12 -2.26
CA VAL A 206 16.49 19.29 -3.31
C VAL A 206 16.54 20.09 -4.62
N ARG A 207 17.54 19.82 -5.47
CA ARG A 207 17.66 20.53 -6.76
C ARG A 207 16.73 20.00 -7.85
N ALA A 208 16.40 18.71 -7.79
CA ALA A 208 15.50 18.06 -8.74
C ALA A 208 14.97 16.73 -8.19
N VAL A 209 13.81 16.29 -8.69
CA VAL A 209 13.24 14.93 -8.44
C VAL A 209 12.95 14.29 -9.79
N LEU A 210 13.36 13.02 -9.96
CA LEU A 210 13.14 12.21 -11.15
C LEU A 210 12.57 10.86 -10.77
N GLY A 211 11.49 10.41 -11.44
CA GLY A 211 11.01 9.04 -11.35
C GLY A 211 11.77 8.11 -12.31
N ALA A 212 12.23 6.96 -11.83
CA ALA A 212 12.93 5.95 -12.61
C ALA A 212 12.45 4.54 -12.26
N SER A 213 12.70 3.56 -13.13
CA SER A 213 12.43 2.14 -12.85
C SER A 213 13.71 1.33 -12.83
N MET A 214 13.68 0.20 -12.11
CA MET A 214 14.80 -0.76 -12.14
C MET A 214 14.93 -1.45 -13.50
N GLU A 215 13.80 -1.88 -14.05
CA GLU A 215 13.75 -2.63 -15.29
C GLU A 215 12.43 -2.39 -16.04
N ARG A 216 12.39 -2.79 -17.30
CA ARG A 216 11.17 -2.84 -18.11
C ARG A 216 11.25 -3.97 -19.14
N ARG A 217 10.10 -4.37 -19.65
CA ARG A 217 10.04 -5.25 -20.82
C ARG A 217 10.53 -4.51 -22.06
N PRO A 218 11.10 -5.23 -23.05
CA PRO A 218 11.49 -4.64 -24.32
C PRO A 218 10.26 -4.12 -25.09
N GLY A 219 10.48 -3.08 -25.90
CA GLY A 219 9.49 -2.51 -26.80
C GLY A 219 8.90 -1.16 -26.34
N PRO A 220 8.35 -0.38 -27.29
CA PRO A 220 7.86 0.98 -27.04
C PRO A 220 6.64 1.02 -26.12
N ALA A 221 5.84 -0.04 -26.07
CA ALA A 221 4.67 -0.14 -25.19
C ALA A 221 5.03 -0.07 -23.70
N TYR A 222 6.30 -0.28 -23.33
CA TYR A 222 6.79 -0.22 -21.95
C TYR A 222 7.65 1.00 -21.65
N ALA A 223 7.73 1.97 -22.57
CA ALA A 223 8.54 3.19 -22.43
C ALA A 223 8.07 4.09 -21.25
N PHE A 224 6.86 3.90 -20.73
CA PHE A 224 6.40 4.59 -19.53
C PHE A 224 7.22 4.25 -18.26
N ASN A 225 8.07 3.22 -18.32
CA ASN A 225 9.02 2.90 -17.25
C ASN A 225 10.34 3.69 -17.36
N ASP A 226 10.60 4.37 -18.48
CA ASP A 226 11.82 5.14 -18.66
C ASP A 226 11.82 6.44 -17.82
N PRO A 227 13.02 6.91 -17.42
CA PRO A 227 14.32 6.27 -17.58
C PRO A 227 14.47 5.07 -16.65
N LEU A 228 15.33 4.11 -17.04
CA LEU A 228 15.81 3.11 -16.08
C LEU A 228 16.79 3.77 -15.10
N LEU A 229 16.90 3.25 -13.88
CA LEU A 229 17.77 3.81 -12.84
C LEU A 229 19.22 4.01 -13.33
N ALA A 230 19.76 3.04 -14.07
CA ALA A 230 21.11 3.15 -14.61
C ALA A 230 21.26 4.34 -15.58
N GLN A 231 20.21 4.66 -16.34
CA GLN A 231 20.17 5.77 -17.31
C GLN A 231 19.81 7.11 -16.62
N ALA A 232 19.14 7.04 -15.47
CA ALA A 232 18.76 8.25 -14.72
C ALA A 232 20.01 9.04 -14.28
N PHE A 233 21.11 8.36 -13.95
CA PHE A 233 22.37 9.01 -13.60
C PHE A 233 23.05 9.72 -14.77
N ASP A 234 22.70 9.38 -16.02
CA ASP A 234 23.24 10.04 -17.22
C ASP A 234 22.43 11.31 -17.60
N ARG A 235 21.32 11.60 -16.88
CA ARG A 235 20.52 12.81 -17.06
C ARG A 235 21.20 14.01 -16.44
N SER A 236 21.07 15.17 -17.09
CA SER A 236 21.58 16.43 -16.56
C SER A 236 21.07 16.70 -15.13
N GLY A 237 21.99 17.02 -14.23
CA GLY A 237 21.69 17.27 -12.81
C GLY A 237 21.60 16.01 -11.93
N PHE A 238 21.79 14.79 -12.47
CA PHE A 238 21.73 13.54 -11.71
C PHE A 238 23.03 12.73 -11.73
N GLY A 239 24.00 13.12 -12.55
CA GLY A 239 25.30 12.42 -12.68
C GLY A 239 26.42 12.98 -11.79
N GLU A 240 26.15 13.95 -10.93
CA GLU A 240 27.15 14.62 -10.10
C GLU A 240 26.62 15.04 -8.73
N GLY A 241 27.53 15.29 -7.80
CA GLY A 241 27.20 15.71 -6.45
C GLY A 241 26.38 14.64 -5.68
N ASP A 242 25.68 15.09 -4.66
CA ASP A 242 24.82 14.20 -3.86
C ASP A 242 23.53 13.86 -4.62
N VAL A 243 23.24 12.56 -4.70
CA VAL A 243 22.01 12.02 -5.29
C VAL A 243 21.40 11.02 -4.31
N VAL A 244 20.19 11.30 -3.84
CA VAL A 244 19.44 10.37 -2.99
C VAL A 244 18.55 9.50 -3.88
N VAL A 245 18.78 8.19 -3.88
CA VAL A 245 17.93 7.20 -4.53
C VAL A 245 16.85 6.78 -3.55
N ALA A 246 15.67 7.34 -3.71
CA ALA A 246 14.49 7.09 -2.88
C ALA A 246 13.83 5.77 -3.29
N LEU A 247 13.78 4.81 -2.37
CA LEU A 247 13.31 3.46 -2.63
C LEU A 247 11.79 3.35 -2.54
N GLN A 248 11.10 3.27 -3.68
CA GLN A 248 9.67 2.93 -3.75
C GLN A 248 9.49 1.41 -3.63
N PHE A 249 9.95 0.85 -2.52
CA PHE A 249 9.83 -0.57 -2.17
C PHE A 249 9.25 -0.70 -0.77
N LEU A 250 8.41 -1.72 -0.57
CA LEU A 250 7.71 -1.94 0.70
C LEU A 250 8.46 -2.89 1.62
N LEU A 251 8.96 -3.99 1.10
CA LEU A 251 9.61 -5.04 1.87
C LEU A 251 11.03 -5.31 1.34
N PRO A 252 11.95 -5.79 2.20
CA PRO A 252 13.27 -6.18 1.76
C PRO A 252 13.18 -7.34 0.75
N GLY A 253 14.04 -7.28 -0.27
CA GLY A 253 14.02 -8.26 -1.34
C GLY A 253 15.31 -8.21 -2.16
N ARG A 254 15.31 -8.90 -3.30
CA ARG A 254 16.45 -8.99 -4.22
C ARG A 254 16.96 -7.61 -4.66
N HIS A 255 16.04 -6.66 -4.90
CA HIS A 255 16.39 -5.36 -5.47
C HIS A 255 16.76 -4.32 -4.42
N ALA A 256 16.19 -4.44 -3.21
CA ALA A 256 16.31 -3.47 -2.14
C ALA A 256 17.04 -4.06 -0.94
N GLY A 257 18.20 -3.55 -0.66
CA GLY A 257 19.09 -3.98 0.42
C GLY A 257 20.54 -3.57 0.12
N PRO A 258 21.47 -3.71 1.08
CA PRO A 258 22.87 -3.29 0.92
C PRO A 258 23.56 -3.91 -0.29
N ASP A 259 23.26 -5.18 -0.60
CA ASP A 259 23.83 -5.93 -1.73
C ASP A 259 22.84 -6.12 -2.88
N GLY A 260 21.73 -5.37 -2.87
CA GLY A 260 20.66 -5.45 -3.85
C GLY A 260 21.02 -4.85 -5.21
N ASP A 261 20.13 -5.04 -6.17
CA ASP A 261 20.35 -4.55 -7.55
C ASP A 261 20.47 -3.01 -7.56
N VAL A 262 19.70 -2.26 -6.73
CA VAL A 262 19.82 -0.80 -6.63
C VAL A 262 21.22 -0.41 -6.16
N ALA A 263 21.75 -1.05 -5.12
CA ALA A 263 23.09 -0.75 -4.61
C ALA A 263 24.16 -1.01 -5.67
N ARG A 264 24.05 -2.12 -6.44
CA ARG A 264 24.96 -2.43 -7.55
C ARG A 264 24.90 -1.37 -8.66
N ILE A 265 23.71 -0.91 -9.04
CA ILE A 265 23.54 0.16 -10.05
C ILE A 265 24.16 1.46 -9.55
N CYS A 266 23.93 1.86 -8.29
CA CYS A 266 24.54 3.02 -7.68
C CYS A 266 26.08 2.95 -7.67
N ALA A 267 26.63 1.79 -7.30
CA ALA A 267 28.09 1.57 -7.32
C ALA A 267 28.65 1.65 -8.74
N ALA A 268 27.95 1.11 -9.74
CA ALA A 268 28.36 1.22 -11.15
C ALA A 268 28.28 2.68 -11.65
N ALA A 269 27.23 3.42 -11.30
CA ALA A 269 27.11 4.84 -11.64
C ALA A 269 28.24 5.67 -11.02
N ARG A 270 28.58 5.45 -9.74
CA ARG A 270 29.70 6.13 -9.07
C ARG A 270 31.05 5.89 -9.77
N ARG A 271 31.25 4.71 -10.39
CA ARG A 271 32.48 4.44 -11.18
C ARG A 271 32.50 5.18 -12.52
N ARG A 272 31.34 5.45 -13.14
CA ARG A 272 31.24 6.20 -14.40
C ARG A 272 31.30 7.72 -14.20
N HIS A 273 30.83 8.19 -13.09
CA HIS A 273 30.69 9.63 -12.76
C HIS A 273 31.49 9.97 -11.50
N SER A 274 32.71 10.47 -11.66
CA SER A 274 33.70 10.67 -10.59
C SER A 274 33.24 11.59 -9.46
N GLY A 275 32.34 12.54 -9.74
CA GLY A 275 31.78 13.47 -8.77
C GLY A 275 30.48 12.99 -8.10
N LEU A 276 29.95 11.83 -8.47
CA LEU A 276 28.66 11.32 -8.01
C LEU A 276 28.77 10.66 -6.64
N ARG A 277 27.92 11.05 -5.71
CA ARG A 277 27.78 10.48 -4.36
C ARG A 277 26.35 9.97 -4.16
N PRO A 278 26.01 8.77 -4.63
CA PRO A 278 24.67 8.22 -4.47
C PRO A 278 24.49 7.64 -3.06
N ALA A 279 23.36 7.98 -2.42
CA ALA A 279 22.89 7.38 -1.17
C ALA A 279 21.50 6.78 -1.40
N THR A 280 21.17 5.68 -0.74
CA THR A 280 19.84 5.07 -0.80
C THR A 280 19.07 5.35 0.48
N THR A 281 17.74 5.46 0.36
CA THR A 281 16.87 5.60 1.54
C THR A 281 16.56 4.25 2.18
N GLU A 282 15.93 4.29 3.37
CA GLU A 282 15.17 3.16 3.90
C GLU A 282 13.96 2.83 3.02
N LEU A 283 13.40 1.62 3.22
CA LEU A 283 12.19 1.15 2.54
C LEU A 283 10.94 1.79 3.13
N VAL A 284 9.93 2.05 2.32
CA VAL A 284 8.64 2.60 2.80
C VAL A 284 8.01 1.71 3.87
N GLY A 285 8.22 0.38 3.79
CA GLY A 285 7.74 -0.58 4.78
C GLY A 285 8.32 -0.43 6.18
N ALA A 286 9.46 0.25 6.31
CA ALA A 286 10.08 0.56 7.61
C ALA A 286 9.44 1.78 8.30
N HIS A 287 8.75 2.64 7.55
CA HIS A 287 8.18 3.88 8.09
C HIS A 287 7.02 3.58 9.05
N PRO A 288 7.01 4.17 10.27
CA PRO A 288 5.96 3.91 11.26
C PRO A 288 4.54 4.23 10.77
N GLY A 289 4.36 5.32 10.02
CA GLY A 289 3.08 5.76 9.48
C GLY A 289 2.44 4.82 8.45
N LEU A 290 3.16 3.77 7.98
CA LEU A 290 2.57 2.80 7.06
C LEU A 290 1.47 1.97 7.74
N VAL A 291 1.62 1.66 9.02
CA VAL A 291 0.60 0.91 9.79
C VAL A 291 -0.69 1.70 9.89
N ASP A 292 -0.60 3.00 10.16
CA ASP A 292 -1.78 3.88 10.24
C ASP A 292 -2.51 3.96 8.89
N LEU A 293 -1.75 4.12 7.80
CA LEU A 293 -2.32 4.11 6.45
C LEU A 293 -3.04 2.80 6.14
N LEU A 294 -2.42 1.65 6.44
CA LEU A 294 -3.03 0.34 6.23
C LEU A 294 -4.27 0.14 7.10
N ALA A 295 -4.25 0.60 8.35
CA ALA A 295 -5.39 0.54 9.24
C ALA A 295 -6.58 1.37 8.71
N ASP A 296 -6.32 2.58 8.20
CA ASP A 296 -7.36 3.42 7.59
C ASP A 296 -7.93 2.76 6.32
N ARG A 297 -7.06 2.24 5.43
CA ARG A 297 -7.51 1.48 4.25
C ARG A 297 -8.35 0.26 4.63
N SER A 298 -8.00 -0.40 5.72
CA SER A 298 -8.76 -1.55 6.23
C SER A 298 -10.15 -1.12 6.70
N ARG A 299 -10.26 -0.06 7.49
CA ARG A 299 -11.54 0.47 7.99
C ARG A 299 -12.43 0.96 6.84
N GLU A 300 -11.86 1.73 5.90
CA GLU A 300 -12.56 2.20 4.71
C GLU A 300 -13.16 1.05 3.90
N ALA A 301 -12.40 -0.04 3.72
CA ALA A 301 -12.83 -1.17 2.91
C ALA A 301 -13.98 -2.00 3.50
N MET A 302 -14.29 -1.82 4.78
CA MET A 302 -15.46 -2.46 5.41
C MET A 302 -16.77 -2.01 4.77
N THR A 303 -16.81 -0.80 4.20
CA THR A 303 -17.99 -0.24 3.53
C THR A 303 -18.07 -0.61 2.04
N PHE A 304 -17.01 -1.24 1.48
CA PHE A 304 -16.97 -1.59 0.06
C PHE A 304 -17.83 -2.82 -0.24
N ALA A 305 -18.40 -2.86 -1.44
CA ALA A 305 -19.01 -4.07 -1.95
C ALA A 305 -17.98 -5.20 -2.05
N PRO A 306 -18.36 -6.45 -1.75
CA PRO A 306 -17.50 -7.59 -2.02
C PRO A 306 -17.13 -7.68 -3.51
N LEU A 307 -15.95 -8.22 -3.79
CA LEU A 307 -15.59 -8.63 -5.14
C LEU A 307 -16.63 -9.64 -5.64
N GLN A 308 -17.03 -9.48 -6.90
CA GLN A 308 -17.98 -10.40 -7.50
C GLN A 308 -17.36 -11.79 -7.63
N ALA A 309 -18.04 -12.79 -7.10
CA ALA A 309 -17.70 -14.19 -7.22
C ALA A 309 -18.14 -14.77 -8.56
#